data_87449341c968bab55474a01bbdc2616a
#
_entry.id   87449341c968bab55474a01bbdc2616a
#
_cell.length_a   1.000
_cell.length_b   1.000
_cell.length_c   1.000
_cell.angle_alpha   90.00
_cell.angle_beta   90.00
_cell.angle_gamma   90.00
#
_symmetry.space_group_name_H-M   'P 1'
#
loop_
_entity.id
_entity.type
_entity.pdbx_description
1 polymer ?
#
loop_
_entity_poly.entity_id
_entity_poly.type
_entity_poly.pdbx_seq_one_letter_code
_entity_poly.pdbx_strand_id
1 'polypeptide(L)'
;VEEELEELRQYTVEDAPTPEQKEKMGQEFGDVMFSLINYSRFLELDPEAALEKTNKKFIARFKLMEEFALEEKRSLKEMSLSEMDALWNRAKIVYR
;
A
#
# COMPACT_ATOMS: atom_id res chain seq x y z
N VAL A 1 -8.95 -6.79 14.39
CA VAL A 1 -8.08 -6.55 13.22
C VAL A 1 -7.13 -7.71 12.98
N GLU A 2 -6.49 -8.22 14.03
CA GLU A 2 -5.53 -9.33 13.89
C GLU A 2 -6.21 -10.61 13.37
N GLU A 3 -7.42 -10.89 13.81
CA GLU A 3 -8.18 -12.05 13.37
C GLU A 3 -8.52 -11.96 11.88
N GLU A 4 -8.98 -10.79 11.43
CA GLU A 4 -9.34 -10.55 10.04
C GLU A 4 -8.12 -10.60 9.14
N LEU A 5 -6.99 -10.09 9.60
CA LEU A 5 -5.73 -10.17 8.87
C LEU A 5 -5.25 -11.61 8.73
N GLU A 6 -5.39 -12.41 9.80
CA GLU A 6 -5.02 -13.83 9.75
C GLU A 6 -5.90 -14.60 8.78
N GLU A 7 -7.20 -14.33 8.78
CA GLU A 7 -8.12 -14.93 7.82
C GLU A 7 -7.74 -14.59 6.38
N LEU A 8 -7.37 -13.34 6.12
CA LEU A 8 -6.94 -12.90 4.79
C LEU A 8 -5.63 -13.59 4.38
N ARG A 9 -4.70 -13.79 5.31
CA ARG A 9 -3.42 -14.45 5.02
C ARG A 9 -3.58 -15.88 4.54
N GLN A 10 -4.65 -16.56 4.93
CA GLN A 10 -4.92 -17.92 4.48
C GLN A 10 -5.09 -18.03 2.97
N TYR A 11 -5.41 -16.90 2.32
CA TYR A 11 -5.55 -16.82 0.88
C TYR A 11 -4.28 -16.40 0.16
N THR A 12 -3.19 -16.23 0.88
CA THR A 12 -1.87 -15.94 0.29
C THR A 12 -1.35 -17.24 -0.31
N VAL A 13 -1.54 -17.42 -1.59
CA VAL A 13 -1.24 -18.67 -2.28
C VAL A 13 -0.18 -18.47 -3.33
N GLU A 14 0.61 -19.53 -3.54
CA GLU A 14 1.60 -19.57 -4.61
C GLU A 14 0.92 -19.62 -5.98
N ASP A 15 -0.26 -20.23 -6.05
CA ASP A 15 -1.04 -20.34 -7.27
C ASP A 15 -2.08 -19.23 -7.37
N ALA A 16 -2.46 -18.89 -8.61
CA ALA A 16 -3.49 -17.89 -8.85
C ALA A 16 -4.82 -18.35 -8.22
N PRO A 17 -5.49 -17.46 -7.46
CA PRO A 17 -6.74 -17.81 -6.81
C PRO A 17 -7.87 -18.02 -7.83
N THR A 18 -8.79 -18.92 -7.49
CA THR A 18 -10.01 -19.11 -8.28
C THR A 18 -10.95 -17.90 -8.11
N PRO A 19 -11.95 -17.72 -8.99
CA PRO A 19 -12.95 -16.65 -8.82
C PRO A 19 -13.67 -16.71 -7.46
N GLU A 20 -13.97 -17.92 -6.98
CA GLU A 20 -14.61 -18.10 -5.67
C GLU A 20 -13.68 -17.67 -4.54
N GLN A 21 -12.40 -18.02 -4.65
CA GLN A 21 -11.39 -17.60 -3.68
C GLN A 21 -11.22 -16.09 -3.68
N LYS A 22 -11.22 -15.46 -4.86
CA LYS A 22 -11.13 -14.00 -4.96
C LYS A 22 -12.30 -13.31 -4.30
N GLU A 23 -13.50 -13.86 -4.44
CA GLU A 23 -14.68 -13.29 -3.78
C GLU A 23 -14.54 -13.36 -2.25
N LYS A 24 -14.10 -14.49 -1.74
CA LYS A 24 -13.83 -14.63 -0.30
C LYS A 24 -12.74 -13.70 0.18
N MET A 25 -11.66 -13.59 -0.59
CA MET A 25 -10.57 -12.65 -0.29
C MET A 25 -11.08 -11.22 -0.22
N GLY A 26 -11.98 -10.84 -1.15
CA GLY A 26 -12.61 -9.52 -1.14
C GLY A 26 -13.44 -9.29 0.11
N GLN A 27 -14.18 -10.29 0.55
CA GLN A 27 -14.98 -10.20 1.77
C GLN A 27 -14.08 -10.04 3.00
N GLU A 28 -13.01 -10.85 3.09
CA GLU A 28 -12.06 -10.75 4.19
C GLU A 28 -11.35 -9.41 4.21
N PHE A 29 -10.98 -8.91 3.03
CA PHE A 29 -10.38 -7.58 2.91
C PHE A 29 -11.34 -6.49 3.38
N GLY A 30 -12.62 -6.61 2.99
CA GLY A 30 -13.66 -5.69 3.45
C GLY A 30 -13.80 -5.70 4.97
N ASP A 31 -13.72 -6.88 5.58
CA ASP A 31 -13.79 -7.02 7.03
C ASP A 31 -12.61 -6.35 7.71
N VAL A 32 -11.40 -6.48 7.13
CA VAL A 32 -10.20 -5.80 7.64
C VAL A 32 -10.41 -4.28 7.59
N MET A 33 -10.88 -3.76 6.47
CA MET A 33 -11.13 -2.32 6.32
C MET A 33 -12.17 -1.83 7.34
N PHE A 34 -13.23 -2.58 7.50
CA PHE A 34 -14.27 -2.24 8.49
C PHE A 34 -13.70 -2.19 9.90
N SER A 35 -12.92 -3.19 10.25
CA SER A 35 -12.28 -3.27 11.58
C SER A 35 -11.32 -2.11 11.82
N LEU A 36 -10.53 -1.74 10.80
CA LEU A 36 -9.61 -0.60 10.90
C LEU A 36 -10.37 0.72 11.07
N ILE A 37 -11.43 0.91 10.30
CA ILE A 37 -12.25 2.12 10.39
C ILE A 37 -12.88 2.21 11.79
N ASN A 38 -13.39 1.09 12.27
CA ASN A 38 -14.02 1.03 13.59
C ASN A 38 -13.00 1.33 14.69
N TYR A 39 -11.77 0.79 14.55
CA TYR A 39 -10.68 1.07 15.48
C TYR A 39 -10.29 2.56 15.46
N SER A 40 -10.29 3.18 14.27
CA SER A 40 -9.98 4.60 14.15
C SER A 40 -11.00 5.46 14.90
N ARG A 41 -12.27 5.07 14.88
CA ARG A 41 -13.32 5.76 15.63
C ARG A 41 -13.09 5.64 17.13
N PHE A 42 -12.66 4.47 17.59
CA PHE A 42 -12.32 4.27 19.00
C PHE A 42 -11.19 5.19 19.43
N LEU A 43 -10.22 5.43 18.54
CA LEU A 43 -9.09 6.33 18.79
C LEU A 43 -9.43 7.81 18.53
N GLU A 44 -10.66 8.10 18.16
CA GLU A 44 -11.11 9.46 17.83
C GLU A 44 -10.34 10.07 16.65
N LEU A 45 -10.01 9.23 15.66
CA LEU A 45 -9.34 9.63 14.42
C LEU A 45 -10.34 9.71 13.26
N ASP A 46 -10.03 10.55 12.29
CA ASP A 46 -10.75 10.61 11.02
C ASP A 46 -9.99 9.77 10.00
N PRO A 47 -10.49 8.56 9.65
CA PRO A 47 -9.76 7.68 8.75
C PRO A 47 -9.65 8.21 7.33
N GLU A 48 -10.65 8.95 6.83
CA GLU A 48 -10.60 9.52 5.49
C GLU A 48 -9.52 10.61 5.40
N ALA A 49 -9.47 11.49 6.39
CA ALA A 49 -8.47 12.54 6.44
C ALA A 49 -7.06 11.96 6.56
N ALA A 50 -6.91 10.93 7.38
CA ALA A 50 -5.63 10.25 7.54
C ALA A 50 -5.16 9.62 6.23
N LEU A 51 -6.07 8.94 5.52
CA LEU A 51 -5.76 8.30 4.24
C LEU A 51 -5.42 9.34 3.18
N GLU A 52 -6.14 10.45 3.15
CA GLU A 52 -5.88 11.53 2.19
C GLU A 52 -4.46 12.08 2.35
N LYS A 53 -4.03 12.30 3.58
CA LYS A 53 -2.67 12.77 3.86
C LYS A 53 -1.63 11.77 3.39
N THR A 54 -1.88 10.48 3.62
CA THR A 54 -1.00 9.41 3.18
C THR A 54 -0.93 9.35 1.65
N ASN A 55 -2.06 9.49 0.99
CA ASN A 55 -2.12 9.50 -0.48
C ASN A 55 -1.31 10.66 -1.06
N LYS A 56 -1.45 11.84 -0.50
CA LYS A 56 -0.69 13.03 -0.96
C LYS A 56 0.80 12.82 -0.76
N LYS A 57 1.19 12.28 0.37
CA LYS A 57 2.59 11.97 0.67
C LYS A 57 3.15 10.93 -0.29
N PHE A 58 2.39 9.89 -0.57
CA PHE A 58 2.79 8.84 -1.51
C PHE A 58 2.99 9.42 -2.91
N ILE A 59 2.06 10.25 -3.38
CA ILE A 59 2.15 10.89 -4.69
C ILE A 59 3.40 11.77 -4.77
N ALA A 60 3.67 12.57 -3.75
CA ALA A 60 4.86 13.42 -3.72
C ALA A 60 6.14 12.60 -3.78
N ARG A 61 6.22 11.50 -3.02
CA ARG A 61 7.38 10.60 -3.04
C ARG A 61 7.54 9.91 -4.40
N PHE A 62 6.44 9.50 -5.00
CA PHE A 62 6.48 8.85 -6.30
C PHE A 62 7.01 9.81 -7.39
N LYS A 63 6.60 11.07 -7.34
CA LYS A 63 7.12 12.08 -8.26
C LYS A 63 8.62 12.28 -8.07
N LEU A 64 9.11 12.25 -6.84
CA LEU A 64 10.55 12.32 -6.57
C LEU A 64 11.26 11.10 -7.15
N MET A 65 10.70 9.90 -7.02
CA MET A 65 11.28 8.71 -7.63
C MET A 65 11.41 8.87 -9.15
N GLU A 66 10.38 9.40 -9.78
CA GLU A 66 10.40 9.67 -11.23
C GLU A 66 11.50 10.66 -11.61
N GLU A 67 11.66 11.71 -10.81
CA GLU A 67 12.71 12.72 -11.04
C GLU A 67 14.10 12.11 -10.88
N PHE A 68 14.31 11.27 -9.85
CA PHE A 68 15.59 10.59 -9.63
C PHE A 68 15.89 9.63 -10.77
N ALA A 69 14.90 8.90 -11.26
CA ALA A 69 15.07 8.00 -12.40
C ALA A 69 15.45 8.79 -13.65
N LEU A 70 14.83 9.94 -13.86
CA LEU A 70 15.10 10.78 -15.00
C LEU A 70 16.54 11.34 -14.97
N GLU A 71 17.05 11.68 -13.80
CA GLU A 71 18.44 12.08 -13.61
C GLU A 71 19.43 11.02 -14.11
N GLU A 72 19.06 9.76 -13.96
CA GLU A 72 19.82 8.61 -14.44
C GLU A 72 19.48 8.24 -15.89
N LYS A 73 18.64 9.02 -16.53
CA LYS A 73 18.15 8.80 -17.91
C LYS A 73 17.44 7.45 -18.05
N ARG A 74 16.69 7.08 -17.01
CA ARG A 74 15.93 5.82 -16.97
C ARG A 74 14.48 6.11 -16.60
N SER A 75 13.59 5.18 -16.93
CA SER A 75 12.21 5.24 -16.45
C SER A 75 12.04 4.18 -15.35
N LEU A 76 11.06 4.40 -14.47
CA LEU A 76 10.77 3.43 -13.40
C LEU A 76 10.39 2.06 -13.94
N LYS A 77 9.79 2.02 -15.12
CA LYS A 77 9.40 0.77 -15.78
C LYS A 77 10.58 -0.12 -16.10
N GLU A 78 11.76 0.47 -16.30
CA GLU A 78 12.98 -0.25 -16.65
C GLU A 78 13.76 -0.74 -15.43
N MET A 79 13.31 -0.37 -14.24
CA MET A 79 14.03 -0.65 -13.01
C MET A 79 13.54 -1.92 -12.34
N SER A 80 14.46 -2.61 -11.67
CA SER A 80 14.14 -3.73 -10.80
C SER A 80 13.46 -3.25 -9.52
N LEU A 81 12.84 -4.15 -8.78
CA LEU A 81 12.25 -3.82 -7.48
C LEU A 81 13.31 -3.26 -6.52
N SER A 82 14.50 -3.84 -6.54
CA SER A 82 15.61 -3.39 -5.70
C SER A 82 15.99 -1.94 -6.00
N GLU A 83 16.06 -1.59 -7.29
CA GLU A 83 16.36 -0.22 -7.72
C GLU A 83 15.24 0.75 -7.33
N MET A 84 13.99 0.33 -7.51
CA MET A 84 12.84 1.15 -7.10
C MET A 84 12.80 1.37 -5.60
N ASP A 85 13.12 0.35 -4.81
CA ASP A 85 13.21 0.47 -3.34
C ASP A 85 14.26 1.47 -2.92
N ALA A 86 15.41 1.48 -3.59
CA ALA A 86 16.46 2.44 -3.31
C ALA A 86 15.98 3.88 -3.56
N LEU A 87 15.29 4.10 -4.67
CA LEU A 87 14.71 5.41 -4.99
C LEU A 87 13.60 5.79 -4.01
N TRP A 88 12.78 4.84 -3.62
CA TRP A 88 11.73 5.06 -2.62
C TRP A 88 12.32 5.51 -1.28
N ASN A 89 13.34 4.83 -0.82
CA ASN A 89 14.02 5.18 0.43
C ASN A 89 14.65 6.57 0.35
N ARG A 90 15.23 6.92 -0.78
CA ARG A 90 15.76 8.26 -1.02
C ARG A 90 14.65 9.31 -1.00
N ALA A 91 13.52 9.03 -1.63
CA ALA A 91 12.37 9.93 -1.64
C ALA A 91 11.81 10.15 -0.23
N LYS A 92 11.80 9.12 0.61
CA LYS A 92 11.35 9.20 2.00
C LYS A 92 12.23 10.13 2.84
N ILE A 93 13.51 10.21 2.54
CA ILE A 93 14.44 11.12 3.23
C ILE A 93 14.13 12.56 2.85
N VAL A 94 13.84 12.81 1.58
CA VAL A 94 13.53 14.16 1.08
C VAL A 94 12.14 14.61 1.52
N TYR A 95 11.16 13.73 1.43
CA TYR A 95 9.77 14.04 1.78
C TYR A 95 9.27 13.08 2.86
N ARG A 96 9.36 13.53 4.07
CA ARG A 96 8.85 12.78 5.24
C ARG A 96 7.38 13.18 5.50
#